data_bcfb67861366f1f5fd633c8184a6be29
#
_entry.id   bcfb67861366f1f5fd633c8184a6be29
#
_cell.length_a   1.000
_cell.length_b   1.000
_cell.length_c   1.000
_cell.angle_alpha   90.00
_cell.angle_beta   90.00
_cell.angle_gamma   90.00
#
_symmetry.space_group_name_H-M   'P 1'
#
loop_
_entity.id
_entity.type
_entity.pdbx_description
1 polymer ?
#
loop_
_entity_poly.entity_id
_entity_poly.type
_entity_poly.pdbx_seq_one_letter_code
_entity_poly.pdbx_strand_id
1 'polypeptide(L)'
;LRDFHRRRMELLWQAGADLLLIETQPSLSEAKVELSIAEELGAEAWVSFSCRDGSRIQEGDRIRDCAAELEQTYPRLRMVGVNCTPPQFVEHLIGEIKAGCHLPVAVYPNSGETYDSGTKTWHGSRDGLAFGDYARRWMRAGANAVGGCCRTVDSHVREVVRARELFEKLG
;
A
#
# COMPACT_ATOMS: atom_id res chain seq x y z
N LEU A 1 8.65 -6.99 18.90
CA LEU A 1 8.40 -6.10 17.76
C LEU A 1 8.93 -4.70 18.04
N ARG A 2 8.51 -4.04 19.12
CA ARG A 2 8.86 -2.64 19.39
C ARG A 2 10.38 -2.39 19.38
N ASP A 3 11.17 -3.13 20.14
CA ASP A 3 12.63 -2.98 20.21
C ASP A 3 13.31 -3.26 18.85
N PHE A 4 12.73 -4.16 18.08
CA PHE A 4 13.18 -4.48 16.73
C PHE A 4 13.03 -3.30 15.75
N HIS A 5 11.89 -2.63 15.77
CA HIS A 5 11.60 -1.53 14.84
C HIS A 5 12.19 -0.20 15.29
N ARG A 6 12.20 0.08 16.59
CA ARG A 6 12.53 1.40 17.17
C ARG A 6 13.88 1.94 16.68
N ARG A 7 14.94 1.15 16.83
CA ARG A 7 16.29 1.59 16.47
C ARG A 7 16.39 2.02 15.00
N ARG A 8 15.79 1.27 14.10
CA ARG A 8 15.80 1.56 12.66
C ARG A 8 15.02 2.84 12.35
N MET A 9 13.84 2.98 12.93
CA MET A 9 12.99 4.15 12.71
C MET A 9 13.63 5.44 13.26
N GLU A 10 14.23 5.37 14.44
CA GLU A 10 15.00 6.49 15.03
C GLU A 10 16.15 6.93 14.12
N LEU A 11 16.93 6.00 13.60
CA LEU A 11 18.05 6.31 12.73
C LEU A 11 17.59 6.97 11.41
N LEU A 12 16.52 6.46 10.81
CA LEU A 12 15.96 7.04 9.59
C LEU A 12 15.45 8.46 9.84
N TRP A 13 14.72 8.67 10.92
CA TRP A 13 14.20 9.97 11.28
C TRP A 13 15.32 10.99 11.59
N GLN A 14 16.31 10.60 12.37
CA GLN A 14 17.48 11.42 12.69
C GLN A 14 18.36 11.74 11.46
N ALA A 15 18.35 10.86 10.45
CA ALA A 15 19.04 11.09 9.18
C ALA A 15 18.31 12.10 8.26
N GLY A 16 17.16 12.61 8.66
CA GLY A 16 16.42 13.63 7.93
C GLY A 16 15.38 13.10 6.96
N ALA A 17 14.80 11.92 7.21
CA ALA A 17 13.66 11.48 6.44
C ALA A 17 12.46 12.42 6.64
N ASP A 18 11.79 12.81 5.56
CA ASP A 18 10.60 13.66 5.61
C ASP A 18 9.36 12.92 6.11
N LEU A 19 9.34 11.61 5.94
CA LEU A 19 8.22 10.72 6.26
C LEU A 19 8.72 9.29 6.44
N LEU A 20 8.08 8.52 7.33
CA LEU A 20 8.33 7.10 7.51
C LEU A 20 7.29 6.27 6.77
N LEU A 21 7.72 5.47 5.80
CA LEU A 21 6.86 4.50 5.12
C LEU A 21 6.94 3.14 5.82
N ILE A 22 5.83 2.76 6.47
CA ILE A 22 5.61 1.47 7.11
C ILE A 22 5.00 0.54 6.07
N GLU A 23 5.88 -0.22 5.38
CA GLU A 23 5.56 -0.89 4.13
C GLU A 23 5.36 -2.39 4.28
N THR A 24 4.45 -2.94 3.46
CA THR A 24 4.19 -4.39 3.33
C THR A 24 3.80 -5.03 4.66
N GLN A 25 2.95 -4.36 5.42
CA GLN A 25 2.50 -4.88 6.70
C GLN A 25 1.55 -6.07 6.51
N PRO A 26 1.87 -7.24 7.07
CA PRO A 26 0.96 -8.37 7.03
C PRO A 26 -0.08 -8.30 8.15
N SER A 27 0.17 -7.52 9.18
CA SER A 27 -0.47 -7.53 10.49
C SER A 27 -0.84 -6.14 10.96
N LEU A 28 -2.06 -5.99 11.47
CA LEU A 28 -2.49 -4.76 12.12
C LEU A 28 -1.70 -4.49 13.40
N SER A 29 -1.40 -5.53 14.17
CA SER A 29 -0.67 -5.42 15.45
C SER A 29 0.74 -4.88 15.24
N GLU A 30 1.44 -5.30 14.20
CA GLU A 30 2.78 -4.81 13.86
C GLU A 30 2.73 -3.36 13.35
N ALA A 31 1.81 -3.05 12.46
CA ALA A 31 1.59 -1.68 11.99
C ALA A 31 1.32 -0.69 13.13
N LYS A 32 0.53 -1.08 14.13
CA LYS A 32 0.27 -0.28 15.34
C LYS A 32 1.52 -0.02 16.16
N VAL A 33 2.39 -1.00 16.30
CA VAL A 33 3.68 -0.84 17.02
C VAL A 33 4.56 0.18 16.29
N GLU A 34 4.69 0.09 14.98
CA GLU A 34 5.51 1.02 14.19
C GLU A 34 4.91 2.43 14.18
N LEU A 35 3.60 2.57 14.02
CA LEU A 35 2.92 3.87 14.10
C LEU A 35 3.07 4.52 15.48
N SER A 36 3.01 3.74 16.56
CA SER A 36 3.27 4.25 17.91
C SER A 36 4.68 4.80 18.06
N ILE A 37 5.67 4.16 17.42
CA ILE A 37 7.05 4.67 17.39
C ILE A 37 7.13 5.96 16.58
N ALA A 38 6.47 6.04 15.42
CA ALA A 38 6.44 7.24 14.60
C ALA A 38 5.82 8.43 15.37
N GLU A 39 4.71 8.21 16.09
CA GLU A 39 4.11 9.23 16.96
C GLU A 39 5.07 9.75 18.03
N GLU A 40 5.79 8.86 18.72
CA GLU A 40 6.78 9.24 19.75
C GLU A 40 7.96 10.02 19.16
N LEU A 41 8.36 9.72 17.94
CA LEU A 41 9.41 10.45 17.22
C LEU A 41 8.93 11.79 16.66
N GLY A 42 7.63 12.05 16.67
CA GLY A 42 7.04 13.21 16.00
C GLY A 42 7.04 13.08 14.47
N ALA A 43 7.25 11.89 13.93
CA ALA A 43 7.34 11.64 12.50
C ALA A 43 5.96 11.44 11.86
N GLU A 44 5.78 12.02 10.68
CA GLU A 44 4.66 11.65 9.81
C GLU A 44 4.89 10.25 9.22
N ALA A 45 3.82 9.50 8.99
CA ALA A 45 3.92 8.15 8.48
C ALA A 45 2.87 7.83 7.42
N TRP A 46 3.22 6.93 6.52
CA TRP A 46 2.30 6.14 5.71
C TRP A 46 2.31 4.71 6.19
N VAL A 47 1.18 4.02 6.06
CA VAL A 47 1.12 2.57 6.25
C VAL A 47 0.60 1.89 4.99
N SER A 48 1.20 0.77 4.62
CA SER A 48 0.79 -0.01 3.47
C SER A 48 0.74 -1.49 3.81
N PHE A 49 -0.40 -2.13 3.57
CA PHE A 49 -0.64 -3.53 3.87
C PHE A 49 -0.42 -4.43 2.67
N SER A 50 0.09 -5.63 2.90
CA SER A 50 -0.07 -6.75 1.96
C SER A 50 -1.40 -7.45 2.24
N CYS A 51 -2.13 -7.81 1.16
CA CYS A 51 -3.48 -8.36 1.27
C CYS A 51 -3.57 -9.75 0.65
N ARG A 52 -4.34 -10.64 1.27
CA ARG A 52 -4.56 -12.01 0.82
C ARG A 52 -5.72 -12.15 -0.18
N ASP A 53 -6.65 -11.19 -0.14
CA ASP A 53 -7.83 -11.13 -1.00
C ASP A 53 -8.28 -9.66 -1.18
N GLY A 54 -9.42 -9.44 -1.81
CA GLY A 54 -9.96 -8.10 -2.08
C GLY A 54 -10.51 -7.36 -0.86
N SER A 55 -10.41 -7.90 0.36
CA SER A 55 -11.03 -7.31 1.56
C SER A 55 -10.18 -7.41 2.83
N ARG A 56 -9.16 -8.29 2.83
CA ARG A 56 -8.41 -8.63 4.06
C ARG A 56 -6.91 -8.50 3.86
N ILE A 57 -6.25 -7.98 4.89
CA ILE A 57 -4.80 -8.04 5.04
C ILE A 57 -4.32 -9.47 5.20
N GLN A 58 -3.02 -9.71 5.14
CA GLN A 58 -2.44 -11.06 5.10
C GLN A 58 -2.83 -11.91 6.33
N GLU A 59 -2.87 -11.35 7.53
CA GLU A 59 -3.29 -12.06 8.75
C GLU A 59 -4.81 -12.31 8.83
N GLY A 60 -5.63 -11.59 8.09
CA GLY A 60 -7.05 -11.87 7.96
C GLY A 60 -8.01 -10.79 8.43
N ASP A 61 -7.51 -9.73 9.06
CA ASP A 61 -8.34 -8.58 9.43
C ASP A 61 -8.88 -7.87 8.20
N ARG A 62 -10.06 -7.30 8.29
CA ARG A 62 -10.63 -6.48 7.20
C ARG A 62 -9.85 -5.19 7.09
N ILE A 63 -9.36 -4.87 5.90
CA ILE A 63 -8.59 -3.65 5.66
C ILE A 63 -9.39 -2.38 5.96
N ARG A 64 -10.72 -2.42 5.78
CA ARG A 64 -11.64 -1.36 6.16
C ARG A 64 -11.55 -1.02 7.65
N ASP A 65 -11.60 -2.05 8.49
CA ASP A 65 -11.59 -1.89 9.93
C ASP A 65 -10.20 -1.47 10.41
N CYS A 66 -9.13 -2.01 9.79
CA CYS A 66 -7.77 -1.58 10.02
C CYS A 66 -7.59 -0.08 9.71
N ALA A 67 -8.04 0.37 8.56
CA ALA A 67 -7.92 1.76 8.14
C ALA A 67 -8.67 2.72 9.09
N ALA A 68 -9.90 2.34 9.49
CA ALA A 68 -10.71 3.11 10.44
C ALA A 68 -10.04 3.25 11.80
N GLU A 69 -9.52 2.16 12.35
CA GLU A 69 -8.83 2.15 13.64
C GLU A 69 -7.56 3.00 13.60
N LEU A 70 -6.76 2.87 12.52
CA LEU A 70 -5.50 3.59 12.40
C LEU A 70 -5.71 5.10 12.25
N GLU A 71 -6.67 5.55 11.43
CA GLU A 71 -7.00 6.97 11.29
C GLU A 71 -7.44 7.59 12.62
N GLN A 72 -8.24 6.88 13.41
CA GLN A 72 -8.72 7.36 14.71
C GLN A 72 -7.64 7.41 15.77
N THR A 73 -6.63 6.53 15.68
CA THR A 73 -5.64 6.33 16.74
C THR A 73 -4.36 7.15 16.50
N TYR A 74 -3.97 7.36 15.23
CA TYR A 74 -2.66 7.91 14.88
C TYR A 74 -2.78 9.22 14.08
N PRO A 75 -2.76 10.39 14.74
CA PRO A 75 -2.96 11.68 14.09
C PRO A 75 -1.84 12.08 13.11
N ARG A 76 -0.67 11.44 13.19
CA ARG A 76 0.44 11.65 12.24
C ARG A 76 0.43 10.69 11.05
N LEU A 77 -0.54 9.79 10.97
CA LEU A 77 -0.77 8.96 9.80
C LEU A 77 -1.33 9.83 8.65
N ARG A 78 -0.64 9.83 7.51
CA ARG A 78 -0.99 10.69 6.36
C ARG A 78 -1.61 9.94 5.20
N MET A 79 -1.40 8.63 5.13
CA MET A 79 -1.88 7.81 4.02
C MET A 79 -1.98 6.34 4.45
N VAL A 80 -3.02 5.67 3.98
CA VAL A 80 -3.19 4.22 4.10
C VAL A 80 -3.11 3.61 2.71
N GLY A 81 -2.53 2.43 2.57
CA GLY A 81 -2.36 1.84 1.26
C GLY A 81 -2.27 0.33 1.22
N VAL A 82 -2.03 -0.13 -0.01
CA VAL A 82 -1.86 -1.55 -0.34
C VAL A 82 -0.66 -1.70 -1.26
N ASN A 83 0.24 -2.62 -0.92
CA ASN A 83 1.35 -3.00 -1.79
C ASN A 83 1.59 -4.51 -1.78
N CYS A 84 2.48 -5.00 -2.64
CA CYS A 84 2.81 -6.43 -2.74
C CYS A 84 1.58 -7.36 -2.77
N THR A 85 0.53 -6.90 -3.42
CA THR A 85 -0.77 -7.56 -3.53
C THR A 85 -1.08 -7.78 -5.01
N PRO A 86 -1.76 -8.86 -5.40
CA PRO A 86 -2.19 -9.06 -6.79
C PRO A 86 -3.07 -7.91 -7.30
N PRO A 87 -2.81 -7.38 -8.52
CA PRO A 87 -3.46 -6.17 -9.03
C PRO A 87 -4.98 -6.28 -9.16
N GLN A 88 -5.53 -7.48 -9.39
CA GLN A 88 -6.96 -7.73 -9.50
C GLN A 88 -7.75 -7.45 -8.21
N PHE A 89 -7.10 -7.43 -7.04
CA PHE A 89 -7.76 -7.13 -5.76
C PHE A 89 -7.79 -5.64 -5.41
N VAL A 90 -6.90 -4.87 -6.02
CA VAL A 90 -6.58 -3.50 -5.58
C VAL A 90 -7.77 -2.56 -5.70
N GLU A 91 -8.54 -2.64 -6.78
CA GLU A 91 -9.73 -1.77 -6.97
C GLU A 91 -10.75 -1.94 -5.84
N HIS A 92 -11.01 -3.19 -5.42
CA HIS A 92 -11.91 -3.48 -4.31
C HIS A 92 -11.32 -3.03 -2.97
N LEU A 93 -10.02 -3.26 -2.76
CA LEU A 93 -9.31 -2.82 -1.55
C LEU A 93 -9.32 -1.30 -1.38
N ILE A 94 -9.21 -0.52 -2.47
CA ILE A 94 -9.37 0.94 -2.42
C ILE A 94 -10.77 1.30 -1.90
N GLY A 95 -11.81 0.64 -2.41
CA GLY A 95 -13.18 0.84 -1.96
C GLY A 95 -13.37 0.54 -0.47
N GLU A 96 -12.80 -0.58 0.00
CA GLU A 96 -12.84 -0.96 1.41
C GLU A 96 -12.12 0.06 2.31
N ILE A 97 -10.91 0.51 1.93
CA ILE A 97 -10.17 1.55 2.69
C ILE A 97 -11.01 2.83 2.77
N LYS A 98 -11.52 3.31 1.64
CA LYS A 98 -12.32 4.56 1.59
C LYS A 98 -13.65 4.46 2.33
N ALA A 99 -14.20 3.26 2.50
CA ALA A 99 -15.37 3.03 3.34
C ALA A 99 -15.05 3.05 4.85
N GLY A 100 -13.77 2.88 5.22
CA GLY A 100 -13.29 2.88 6.60
C GLY A 100 -12.63 4.18 7.05
N CYS A 101 -11.96 4.91 6.15
CA CYS A 101 -11.23 6.13 6.51
C CYS A 101 -11.28 7.20 5.41
N HIS A 102 -10.87 8.42 5.76
CA HIS A 102 -10.84 9.58 4.86
C HIS A 102 -9.43 9.91 4.36
N LEU A 103 -8.42 9.23 4.88
CA LEU A 103 -7.02 9.46 4.48
C LEU A 103 -6.82 9.16 2.99
N PRO A 104 -5.85 9.81 2.35
CA PRO A 104 -5.41 9.48 1.00
C PRO A 104 -5.02 8.00 0.90
N VAL A 105 -5.22 7.40 -0.29
CA VAL A 105 -4.95 5.99 -0.55
C VAL A 105 -3.77 5.82 -1.50
N ALA A 106 -2.76 5.04 -1.10
CA ALA A 106 -1.64 4.64 -1.95
C ALA A 106 -1.76 3.19 -2.40
N VAL A 107 -1.48 2.90 -3.67
CA VAL A 107 -1.45 1.53 -4.20
C VAL A 107 -0.24 1.30 -5.08
N TYR A 108 0.51 0.24 -4.79
CA TYR A 108 1.68 -0.19 -5.57
C TYR A 108 1.80 -1.72 -5.53
N PRO A 109 0.95 -2.41 -6.30
CA PRO A 109 0.87 -3.87 -6.34
C PRO A 109 2.01 -4.52 -7.12
N ASN A 110 2.04 -5.86 -7.10
CA ASN A 110 2.91 -6.66 -7.97
C ASN A 110 2.43 -6.61 -9.43
N SER A 111 3.25 -7.21 -10.31
CA SER A 111 2.95 -7.31 -11.75
C SER A 111 1.75 -8.21 -12.09
N GLY A 112 1.21 -8.98 -11.13
CA GLY A 112 0.14 -9.97 -11.32
C GLY A 112 0.62 -11.41 -11.37
N GLU A 113 1.93 -11.65 -11.28
CA GLU A 113 2.49 -13.00 -11.10
C GLU A 113 2.32 -13.46 -9.65
N THR A 114 2.14 -14.76 -9.45
CA THR A 114 2.03 -15.38 -8.11
C THR A 114 3.40 -15.90 -7.66
N TYR A 115 3.79 -15.56 -6.44
CA TYR A 115 5.01 -16.09 -5.83
C TYR A 115 4.77 -17.45 -5.22
N ASP A 116 5.58 -18.44 -5.60
CA ASP A 116 5.65 -19.74 -4.97
C ASP A 116 6.80 -19.76 -3.95
N SER A 117 6.45 -19.80 -2.67
CA SER A 117 7.43 -19.81 -1.57
C SER A 117 8.21 -21.13 -1.47
N GLY A 118 7.68 -22.23 -1.98
CA GLY A 118 8.35 -23.54 -1.99
C GLY A 118 9.49 -23.59 -3.00
N THR A 119 9.24 -23.15 -4.21
CA THR A 119 10.23 -23.10 -5.29
C THR A 119 10.99 -21.78 -5.35
N LYS A 120 10.57 -20.76 -4.59
CA LYS A 120 11.09 -19.39 -4.60
C LYS A 120 11.06 -18.74 -5.99
N THR A 121 10.03 -19.07 -6.77
CA THR A 121 9.85 -18.58 -8.14
C THR A 121 8.51 -17.89 -8.30
N TRP A 122 8.42 -17.04 -9.34
CA TRP A 122 7.19 -16.38 -9.72
C TRP A 122 6.56 -17.13 -10.91
N HIS A 123 5.26 -17.37 -10.86
CA HIS A 123 4.50 -18.11 -11.86
C HIS A 123 3.24 -17.37 -12.27
N GLY A 124 2.72 -17.75 -13.44
CA GLY A 124 1.48 -17.23 -13.98
C GLY A 124 1.70 -16.12 -14.99
N SER A 125 0.64 -15.83 -15.70
CA SER A 125 0.56 -14.69 -16.63
C SER A 125 -0.35 -13.63 -16.03
N ARG A 126 -0.13 -12.39 -16.45
CA ARG A 126 -1.10 -11.32 -16.22
C ARG A 126 -2.45 -11.76 -16.82
N ASP A 127 -3.53 -11.32 -16.23
CA ASP A 127 -4.91 -11.56 -16.68
C ASP A 127 -5.26 -10.90 -18.03
N GLY A 128 -4.26 -10.49 -18.81
CA GLY A 128 -4.39 -9.86 -20.12
C GLY A 128 -4.62 -8.36 -20.07
N LEU A 129 -4.74 -7.75 -18.88
CA LEU A 129 -4.84 -6.30 -18.76
C LEU A 129 -3.44 -5.66 -18.72
N ALA A 130 -3.27 -4.55 -19.43
CA ALA A 130 -2.08 -3.73 -19.30
C ALA A 130 -2.05 -3.04 -17.93
N PHE A 131 -0.85 -2.82 -17.38
CA PHE A 131 -0.70 -2.19 -16.06
C PHE A 131 -1.31 -0.78 -16.00
N GLY A 132 -1.26 -0.06 -17.13
CA GLY A 132 -1.91 1.24 -17.28
C GLY A 132 -3.45 1.18 -17.23
N ASP A 133 -4.07 0.06 -17.65
CA ASP A 133 -5.52 -0.13 -17.53
C ASP A 133 -5.92 -0.30 -16.07
N TYR A 134 -5.16 -1.05 -15.32
CA TYR A 134 -5.30 -1.16 -13.88
C TYR A 134 -5.11 0.19 -13.19
N ALA A 135 -4.05 0.92 -13.53
CA ALA A 135 -3.78 2.24 -12.95
C ALA A 135 -4.97 3.20 -13.13
N ARG A 136 -5.59 3.23 -14.31
CA ARG A 136 -6.80 4.04 -14.56
C ARG A 136 -7.97 3.61 -13.68
N ARG A 137 -8.20 2.30 -13.48
CA ARG A 137 -9.25 1.79 -12.59
C ARG A 137 -8.99 2.21 -11.14
N TRP A 138 -7.75 2.08 -10.66
CA TRP A 138 -7.39 2.47 -9.30
C TRP A 138 -7.56 3.97 -9.05
N MET A 139 -7.16 4.82 -10.01
CA MET A 139 -7.39 6.27 -9.93
C MET A 139 -8.88 6.60 -9.88
N ARG A 140 -9.71 5.96 -10.72
CA ARG A 140 -11.17 6.12 -10.69
C ARG A 140 -11.79 5.63 -9.39
N ALA A 141 -11.27 4.57 -8.81
CA ALA A 141 -11.70 4.08 -7.48
C ALA A 141 -11.27 5.02 -6.33
N GLY A 142 -10.37 5.97 -6.61
CA GLY A 142 -9.95 7.02 -5.68
C GLY A 142 -8.58 6.81 -5.06
N ALA A 143 -7.67 6.08 -5.72
CA ALA A 143 -6.26 6.07 -5.35
C ALA A 143 -5.63 7.45 -5.60
N ASN A 144 -4.90 7.97 -4.62
CA ASN A 144 -4.20 9.25 -4.66
C ASN A 144 -2.74 9.10 -5.08
N ALA A 145 -2.14 7.94 -4.79
CA ALA A 145 -0.80 7.58 -5.24
C ALA A 145 -0.83 6.18 -5.87
N VAL A 146 -0.19 6.03 -7.04
CA VAL A 146 -0.16 4.78 -7.79
C VAL A 146 1.27 4.48 -8.20
N GLY A 147 1.73 3.27 -7.94
CA GLY A 147 3.06 2.78 -8.28
C GLY A 147 3.07 1.29 -8.56
N GLY A 148 4.23 0.68 -8.39
CA GLY A 148 4.41 -0.77 -8.55
C GLY A 148 5.38 -1.35 -7.52
N CYS A 149 5.23 -2.62 -7.19
CA CYS A 149 6.05 -3.39 -6.27
C CYS A 149 6.74 -4.55 -6.99
N CYS A 150 6.72 -5.74 -6.43
CA CYS A 150 7.42 -6.90 -6.95
C CYS A 150 7.13 -7.18 -8.43
N ARG A 151 8.16 -7.46 -9.20
CA ARG A 151 8.12 -7.78 -10.63
C ARG A 151 7.62 -6.64 -11.54
N THR A 152 7.38 -5.44 -11.00
CA THR A 152 7.16 -4.26 -11.83
C THR A 152 8.51 -3.65 -12.23
N VAL A 153 8.55 -3.08 -13.43
CA VAL A 153 9.73 -2.45 -14.02
C VAL A 153 9.36 -1.07 -14.57
N ASP A 154 10.34 -0.33 -15.07
CA ASP A 154 10.19 1.03 -15.58
C ASP A 154 9.08 1.19 -16.64
N SER A 155 8.85 0.19 -17.48
CA SER A 155 7.75 0.22 -18.46
C SER A 155 6.38 0.30 -17.79
N HIS A 156 6.18 -0.38 -16.65
CA HIS A 156 4.94 -0.30 -15.87
C HIS A 156 4.74 1.11 -15.28
N VAL A 157 5.82 1.72 -14.77
CA VAL A 157 5.76 3.10 -14.27
C VAL A 157 5.40 4.07 -15.37
N ARG A 158 5.96 3.91 -16.58
CA ARG A 158 5.57 4.72 -17.76
C ARG A 158 4.09 4.54 -18.13
N GLU A 159 3.55 3.35 -18.02
CA GLU A 159 2.11 3.10 -18.21
C GLU A 159 1.26 3.83 -17.18
N VAL A 160 1.67 3.84 -15.89
CA VAL A 160 1.00 4.60 -14.83
C VAL A 160 1.01 6.11 -15.13
N VAL A 161 2.16 6.66 -15.54
CA VAL A 161 2.27 8.08 -15.89
C VAL A 161 1.32 8.44 -17.04
N ARG A 162 1.29 7.64 -18.11
CA ARG A 162 0.35 7.84 -19.24
C ARG A 162 -1.12 7.73 -18.79
N ALA A 163 -1.41 6.78 -17.91
CA ALA A 163 -2.75 6.60 -17.35
C ALA A 163 -3.20 7.83 -16.56
N ARG A 164 -2.29 8.43 -15.75
CA ARG A 164 -2.54 9.66 -15.00
C ARG A 164 -2.81 10.85 -15.94
N GLU A 165 -1.98 11.05 -16.95
CA GLU A 165 -2.15 12.15 -17.92
C GLU A 165 -3.51 12.08 -18.63
N LEU A 166 -3.99 10.86 -18.93
CA LEU A 166 -5.31 10.65 -19.51
C LEU A 166 -6.43 10.90 -18.50
N PHE A 167 -6.23 10.51 -17.25
CA PHE A 167 -7.19 10.70 -16.17
C PHE A 167 -7.40 12.20 -15.88
N GLU A 168 -6.31 12.97 -15.77
CA GLU A 168 -6.33 14.42 -15.54
C GLU A 168 -6.99 15.22 -16.67
N LYS A 169 -6.94 14.72 -17.92
CA LYS A 169 -7.60 15.36 -19.08
C LYS A 169 -9.11 15.09 -19.17
N LEU A 170 -9.61 14.08 -18.47
CA LEU A 170 -11.00 13.64 -18.55
C LEU A 170 -11.83 14.05 -17.32
N GLY A 171 -11.18 14.53 -16.28
CA GLY A 171 -11.80 15.06 -15.03
C GLY A 171 -11.81 16.56 -15.03
#